data_3a42e871b9ed75f1550994cb6407cbe2
#
_entry.id   3a42e871b9ed75f1550994cb6407cbe2
#
_cell.length_a   1.000
_cell.length_b   1.000
_cell.length_c   1.000
_cell.angle_alpha   90.00
_cell.angle_beta   90.00
_cell.angle_gamma   90.00
#
_symmetry.space_group_name_H-M   'P 1'
#
loop_
_entity.id
_entity.type
_entity.pdbx_description
1 polymer ?
#
loop_
_entity_poly.entity_id
_entity_poly.type
_entity_poly.pdbx_seq_one_letter_code
_entity_poly.pdbx_strand_id
1 'polypeptide(L)'
;MSLDSTVVRLAKGANLATVVTLMPDGQPQAQYTWVDTDGEYLLVNTEPQRQRFKNLQRDPKITVLILGDNPWDWAEVRGHLADTVDGQEARDHIDFLAKKYVDADTYPNPIGPQGRIILKIAADKVNLPG
;
A
#
# COMPACT_ATOMS: atom_id res chain seq x y z
N MET A 1 9.54 -2.11 14.99
CA MET A 1 10.74 -1.51 14.37
C MET A 1 10.34 -0.46 13.37
N SER A 2 11.11 0.63 13.29
CA SER A 2 10.82 1.70 12.35
C SER A 2 11.22 1.31 10.92
N LEU A 3 10.47 1.79 9.94
CA LEU A 3 10.84 1.70 8.54
C LEU A 3 12.05 2.59 8.25
N ASP A 4 12.78 2.24 7.19
CA ASP A 4 13.84 3.08 6.63
C ASP A 4 13.31 4.49 6.35
N SER A 5 14.11 5.52 6.65
CA SER A 5 13.69 6.91 6.53
C SER A 5 13.33 7.32 5.11
N THR A 6 14.00 6.75 4.09
CA THR A 6 13.67 7.01 2.69
C THR A 6 12.30 6.42 2.35
N VAL A 7 12.00 5.23 2.85
CA VAL A 7 10.69 4.60 2.66
C VAL A 7 9.59 5.46 3.28
N VAL A 8 9.82 5.94 4.51
CA VAL A 8 8.84 6.79 5.21
C VAL A 8 8.59 8.08 4.41
N ARG A 9 9.65 8.75 3.97
CA ARG A 9 9.53 9.98 3.19
C ARG A 9 8.72 9.76 1.91
N LEU A 10 9.05 8.71 1.16
CA LEU A 10 8.35 8.41 -0.09
C LEU A 10 6.90 8.04 0.15
N ALA A 11 6.61 7.23 1.17
CA ALA A 11 5.25 6.80 1.47
C ALA A 11 4.38 7.94 2.02
N LYS A 12 4.96 8.90 2.71
CA LYS A 12 4.23 10.08 3.20
C LYS A 12 3.88 11.05 2.08
N GLY A 13 4.73 11.15 1.05
CA GLY A 13 4.48 12.01 -0.09
C GLY A 13 3.37 11.46 -0.99
N ALA A 14 2.88 12.31 -1.92
CA ALA A 14 1.86 11.92 -2.89
C ALA A 14 2.51 11.15 -4.05
N ASN A 15 3.17 10.06 -3.73
CA ASN A 15 3.90 9.22 -4.68
C ASN A 15 3.13 7.94 -4.95
N LEU A 16 3.01 7.56 -6.22
CA LEU A 16 2.36 6.30 -6.58
C LEU A 16 3.25 5.12 -6.20
N ALA A 17 2.61 4.06 -5.77
CA ALA A 17 3.28 2.79 -5.49
C ALA A 17 2.80 1.73 -6.46
N THR A 18 3.70 0.82 -6.84
CA THR A 18 3.33 -0.42 -7.51
C THR A 18 3.37 -1.52 -6.47
N VAL A 19 2.26 -2.23 -6.31
CA VAL A 19 2.18 -3.38 -5.41
C VAL A 19 2.13 -4.65 -6.23
N VAL A 20 2.92 -5.64 -5.81
CA VAL A 20 3.01 -6.94 -6.48
C VAL A 20 2.64 -8.03 -5.49
N THR A 21 1.63 -8.81 -5.83
CA THR A 21 1.19 -9.99 -5.08
C THR A 21 1.18 -11.19 -6.00
N LEU A 22 1.03 -12.39 -5.46
CA LEU A 22 1.11 -13.62 -6.24
C LEU A 22 -0.28 -14.21 -6.46
N MET A 23 -0.61 -14.43 -7.75
CA MET A 23 -1.82 -15.15 -8.13
C MET A 23 -1.74 -16.62 -7.72
N PRO A 24 -2.87 -17.35 -7.68
CA PRO A 24 -2.86 -18.77 -7.29
C PRO A 24 -1.91 -19.66 -8.08
N ASP A 25 -1.66 -19.32 -9.36
CA ASP A 25 -0.74 -20.06 -10.22
C ASP A 25 0.73 -19.60 -10.10
N GLY A 26 0.99 -18.65 -9.18
CA GLY A 26 2.33 -18.10 -8.99
C GLY A 26 2.67 -16.91 -9.86
N GLN A 27 1.78 -16.51 -10.77
CA GLN A 27 2.01 -15.33 -11.61
C GLN A 27 1.97 -14.06 -10.76
N PRO A 28 3.00 -13.20 -10.83
CA PRO A 28 2.93 -11.91 -10.15
C PRO A 28 1.84 -11.01 -10.76
N GLN A 29 1.06 -10.36 -9.89
CA GLN A 29 0.08 -9.36 -10.26
C GLN A 29 0.57 -8.00 -9.78
N ALA A 30 0.76 -7.06 -10.70
CA ALA A 30 1.26 -5.72 -10.39
C ALA A 30 0.17 -4.68 -10.66
N GLN A 31 -0.04 -3.78 -9.71
CA GLN A 31 -1.05 -2.73 -9.81
C GLN A 31 -0.56 -1.45 -9.14
N TYR A 32 -0.95 -0.29 -9.68
CA TYR A 32 -0.76 0.99 -9.02
C TYR A 32 -1.68 1.10 -7.82
N THR A 33 -1.21 1.82 -6.81
CA THR A 33 -2.06 2.18 -5.69
C THR A 33 -1.50 3.42 -4.98
N TRP A 34 -2.34 4.03 -4.16
CA TRP A 34 -1.92 5.02 -3.18
C TRP A 34 -1.29 4.30 -1.99
N VAL A 35 -0.38 4.98 -1.32
CA VAL A 35 0.36 4.40 -0.20
C VAL A 35 0.48 5.40 0.93
N ASP A 36 0.59 4.91 2.15
CA ASP A 36 0.83 5.69 3.34
C ASP A 36 1.74 4.89 4.28
N THR A 37 2.07 5.44 5.40
CA THR A 37 2.82 4.76 6.45
C THR A 37 2.49 5.36 7.81
N ASP A 38 2.55 4.53 8.84
CA ASP A 38 2.51 4.97 10.23
C ASP A 38 3.92 5.04 10.85
N GLY A 39 4.97 4.85 10.03
CA GLY A 39 6.37 4.84 10.46
C GLY A 39 6.89 3.45 10.76
N GLU A 40 6.02 2.49 11.01
CA GLU A 40 6.38 1.10 11.30
C GLU A 40 5.99 0.16 10.15
N TYR A 41 4.83 0.37 9.57
CA TYR A 41 4.29 -0.41 8.45
C TYR A 41 4.04 0.49 7.26
N LEU A 42 4.13 -0.08 6.05
CA LEU A 42 3.49 0.53 4.90
C LEU A 42 2.00 0.23 4.97
N LEU A 43 1.19 1.21 4.58
CA LEU A 43 -0.26 1.11 4.63
C LEU A 43 -0.83 1.19 3.22
N VAL A 44 -1.56 0.17 2.81
CA VAL A 44 -2.27 0.12 1.53
C VAL A 44 -3.74 -0.06 1.82
N ASN A 45 -4.58 0.83 1.29
CA ASN A 45 -6.02 0.75 1.47
C ASN A 45 -6.64 0.09 0.24
N THR A 46 -7.51 -0.90 0.45
CA THR A 46 -8.15 -1.62 -0.64
C THR A 46 -9.56 -2.03 -0.24
N GLU A 47 -10.22 -2.77 -1.11
CA GLU A 47 -11.52 -3.39 -0.82
C GLU A 47 -11.33 -4.89 -0.64
N PRO A 48 -12.03 -5.53 0.33
CA PRO A 48 -11.81 -6.95 0.64
C PRO A 48 -12.07 -7.91 -0.52
N GLN A 49 -12.93 -7.54 -1.48
CA GLN A 49 -13.24 -8.41 -2.62
C GLN A 49 -12.19 -8.36 -3.74
N ARG A 50 -11.19 -7.46 -3.66
CA ARG A 50 -10.21 -7.33 -4.73
C ARG A 50 -9.23 -8.50 -4.74
N GLN A 51 -8.77 -8.86 -5.93
CA GLN A 51 -7.85 -9.98 -6.12
C GLN A 51 -6.58 -9.83 -5.29
N ARG A 52 -6.05 -8.61 -5.16
CA ARG A 52 -4.87 -8.30 -4.35
C ARG A 52 -5.02 -8.80 -2.91
N PHE A 53 -6.18 -8.57 -2.28
CA PHE A 53 -6.42 -9.02 -0.92
C PHE A 53 -6.57 -10.55 -0.86
N LYS A 54 -7.28 -11.14 -1.82
CA LYS A 54 -7.40 -12.59 -1.91
C LYS A 54 -6.03 -13.26 -2.06
N ASN A 55 -5.16 -12.66 -2.88
CA ASN A 55 -3.79 -13.14 -3.04
C ASN A 55 -3.05 -13.14 -1.71
N LEU A 56 -3.15 -12.05 -0.95
CA LEU A 56 -2.45 -11.90 0.32
C LEU A 56 -2.99 -12.80 1.42
N GLN A 57 -4.26 -13.15 1.38
CA GLN A 57 -4.84 -14.12 2.31
C GLN A 57 -4.27 -15.52 2.09
N ARG A 58 -3.95 -15.86 0.85
CA ARG A 58 -3.35 -17.15 0.50
C ARG A 58 -1.84 -17.16 0.70
N ASP A 59 -1.15 -16.10 0.27
CA ASP A 59 0.30 -15.95 0.36
C ASP A 59 0.58 -14.50 0.77
N PRO A 60 1.08 -14.26 1.98
CA PRO A 60 1.21 -12.91 2.51
C PRO A 60 2.32 -12.08 1.89
N LYS A 61 3.15 -12.65 1.02
CA LYS A 61 4.26 -11.94 0.39
C LYS A 61 3.77 -10.83 -0.51
N ILE A 62 4.41 -9.68 -0.39
CA ILE A 62 4.11 -8.49 -1.18
C ILE A 62 5.39 -7.72 -1.45
N THR A 63 5.50 -7.16 -2.65
CA THR A 63 6.54 -6.18 -2.97
C THR A 63 5.87 -4.85 -3.26
N VAL A 64 6.40 -3.78 -2.68
CA VAL A 64 5.91 -2.43 -2.89
C VAL A 64 7.05 -1.58 -3.42
N LEU A 65 6.87 -1.02 -4.62
CA LEU A 65 7.83 -0.11 -5.23
C LEU A 65 7.22 1.29 -5.20
N ILE A 66 7.88 2.22 -4.51
CA ILE A 66 7.41 3.61 -4.40
C ILE A 66 8.35 4.49 -5.21
N LEU A 67 7.78 5.27 -6.13
CA LEU A 67 8.54 6.17 -6.99
C LEU A 67 8.50 7.59 -6.42
N GLY A 68 9.66 8.27 -6.45
CA GLY A 68 9.74 9.68 -6.09
C GLY A 68 9.69 10.58 -7.31
N ASP A 69 10.27 11.78 -7.19
CA ASP A 69 10.15 12.85 -8.19
C ASP A 69 11.03 12.65 -9.42
N ASN A 70 12.02 11.76 -9.35
CA ASN A 70 12.95 11.55 -10.46
C ASN A 70 13.33 10.06 -10.54
N PRO A 71 13.95 9.62 -11.65
CA PRO A 71 14.24 8.19 -11.86
C PRO A 71 15.21 7.58 -10.85
N TRP A 72 15.93 8.39 -10.10
CA TRP A 72 16.89 7.91 -9.11
C TRP A 72 16.36 7.93 -7.68
N ASP A 73 15.10 8.34 -7.51
CA ASP A 73 14.45 8.43 -6.19
C ASP A 73 13.32 7.42 -6.12
N TRP A 74 13.63 6.26 -5.53
CA TRP A 74 12.66 5.17 -5.36
C TRP A 74 13.05 4.29 -4.19
N ALA A 75 12.10 3.48 -3.73
CA ALA A 75 12.35 2.44 -2.74
C ALA A 75 11.55 1.19 -3.10
N GLU A 76 12.19 0.03 -3.02
CA GLU A 76 11.53 -1.26 -3.15
C GLU A 76 11.49 -1.92 -1.79
N VAL A 77 10.29 -2.26 -1.33
CA VAL A 77 10.09 -2.94 -0.05
C VAL A 77 9.55 -4.34 -0.34
N ARG A 78 10.32 -5.34 0.03
CA ARG A 78 9.87 -6.73 0.03
C ARG A 78 9.41 -7.07 1.43
N GLY A 79 8.18 -7.47 1.56
CA GLY A 79 7.60 -7.68 2.87
C GLY A 79 6.45 -8.66 2.87
N HIS A 80 5.64 -8.56 3.90
CA HIS A 80 4.48 -9.44 4.06
C HIS A 80 3.35 -8.69 4.75
N LEU A 81 2.14 -9.16 4.49
CA LEU A 81 0.95 -8.67 5.19
C LEU A 81 1.04 -9.10 6.66
N ALA A 82 1.18 -8.12 7.55
CA ALA A 82 1.34 -8.36 8.99
C ALA A 82 0.01 -8.25 9.73
N ASP A 83 -0.87 -7.34 9.30
CA ASP A 83 -2.14 -7.08 9.96
C ASP A 83 -3.09 -6.34 9.03
N THR A 84 -4.36 -6.30 9.39
CA THR A 84 -5.38 -5.54 8.66
C THR A 84 -6.22 -4.75 9.64
N VAL A 85 -6.77 -3.62 9.14
CA VAL A 85 -7.72 -2.79 9.89
C VAL A 85 -8.90 -2.50 8.99
N ASP A 86 -10.11 -2.78 9.44
CA ASP A 86 -11.33 -2.52 8.68
C ASP A 86 -12.21 -1.46 9.37
N GLY A 87 -13.46 -1.35 8.95
CA GLY A 87 -14.45 -0.46 9.57
C GLY A 87 -14.18 1.01 9.33
N GLN A 88 -14.58 1.84 10.30
CA GLN A 88 -14.54 3.29 10.16
C GLN A 88 -13.10 3.81 10.02
N GLU A 89 -12.13 3.20 10.67
CA GLU A 89 -10.73 3.60 10.54
C GLU A 89 -10.25 3.46 9.09
N ALA A 90 -10.59 2.36 8.42
CA ALA A 90 -10.23 2.16 7.01
C ALA A 90 -10.98 3.13 6.09
N ARG A 91 -12.23 3.45 6.42
CA ARG A 91 -13.01 4.44 5.68
C ARG A 91 -12.40 5.84 5.80
N ASP A 92 -12.02 6.23 7.00
CA ASP A 92 -11.37 7.54 7.23
C ASP A 92 -10.02 7.60 6.53
N HIS A 93 -9.29 6.50 6.51
CA HIS A 93 -7.98 6.44 5.87
C HIS A 93 -8.07 6.64 4.36
N ILE A 94 -9.06 6.07 3.67
CA ILE A 94 -9.17 6.29 2.22
C ILE A 94 -9.53 7.75 1.91
N ASP A 95 -10.31 8.41 2.77
CA ASP A 95 -10.56 9.84 2.63
C ASP A 95 -9.28 10.66 2.83
N PHE A 96 -8.46 10.32 3.81
CA PHE A 96 -7.16 10.95 4.02
C PHE A 96 -6.27 10.79 2.78
N LEU A 97 -6.23 9.61 2.19
CA LEU A 97 -5.45 9.35 0.98
C LEU A 97 -6.00 10.14 -0.22
N ALA A 98 -7.32 10.25 -0.34
CA ALA A 98 -7.93 11.05 -1.39
C ALA A 98 -7.52 12.52 -1.29
N LYS A 99 -7.45 13.07 -0.09
CA LYS A 99 -6.96 14.44 0.12
C LYS A 99 -5.50 14.57 -0.32
N LYS A 100 -4.67 13.61 0.06
CA LYS A 100 -3.25 13.61 -0.28
C LYS A 100 -3.00 13.52 -1.78
N TYR A 101 -3.68 12.62 -2.48
CA TYR A 101 -3.36 12.29 -3.88
C TYR A 101 -4.14 13.12 -4.90
N VAL A 102 -5.39 13.47 -4.61
CA VAL A 102 -6.26 14.14 -5.60
C VAL A 102 -6.96 15.38 -5.04
N ASP A 103 -6.57 15.82 -3.85
CA ASP A 103 -7.11 17.03 -3.19
C ASP A 103 -8.63 16.99 -3.02
N ALA A 104 -9.18 15.81 -2.76
CA ALA A 104 -10.60 15.62 -2.49
C ALA A 104 -10.83 15.47 -0.98
N ASP A 105 -11.91 16.05 -0.44
CA ASP A 105 -12.23 15.93 0.98
C ASP A 105 -12.67 14.53 1.35
N THR A 106 -13.29 13.82 0.41
CA THR A 106 -13.70 12.44 0.58
C THR A 106 -13.33 11.63 -0.67
N TYR A 107 -13.20 10.33 -0.51
CA TYR A 107 -12.91 9.43 -1.62
C TYR A 107 -14.01 9.51 -2.66
N PRO A 108 -13.68 9.90 -3.93
CA PRO A 108 -14.71 10.24 -4.92
C PRO A 108 -15.39 9.06 -5.59
N ASN A 109 -14.84 7.85 -5.46
CA ASN A 109 -15.40 6.68 -6.12
C ASN A 109 -16.36 5.94 -5.19
N PRO A 110 -17.32 5.17 -5.73
CA PRO A 110 -18.19 4.35 -4.90
C PRO A 110 -17.40 3.32 -4.09
N ILE A 111 -17.85 3.07 -2.86
CA ILE A 111 -17.30 2.03 -2.00
C ILE A 111 -18.29 0.86 -2.01
N GLY A 112 -17.78 -0.34 -2.28
CA GLY A 112 -18.59 -1.53 -2.32
C GLY A 112 -19.16 -1.92 -0.96
N PRO A 113 -20.05 -2.91 -0.92
CA PRO A 113 -20.78 -3.27 0.32
C PRO A 113 -19.88 -3.85 1.41
N GLN A 114 -18.68 -4.31 1.07
CA GLN A 114 -17.72 -4.84 2.05
C GLN A 114 -16.85 -3.75 2.69
N GLY A 115 -17.00 -2.48 2.24
CA GLY A 115 -16.24 -1.35 2.77
C GLY A 115 -14.77 -1.37 2.34
N ARG A 116 -13.93 -0.71 3.15
CA ARG A 116 -12.49 -0.60 2.92
C ARG A 116 -11.72 -1.39 3.98
N ILE A 117 -10.47 -1.70 3.65
CA ILE A 117 -9.56 -2.39 4.57
C ILE A 117 -8.15 -1.83 4.39
N ILE A 118 -7.47 -1.57 5.51
CA ILE A 118 -6.05 -1.17 5.51
C ILE A 118 -5.21 -2.42 5.61
N LEU A 119 -4.26 -2.56 4.70
CA LEU A 119 -3.24 -3.61 4.74
C LEU A 119 -2.00 -3.04 5.40
N LYS A 120 -1.57 -3.62 6.51
CA LYS A 120 -0.33 -3.25 7.19
C LYS A 120 0.78 -4.18 6.72
N ILE A 121 1.75 -3.61 6.02
CA ILE A 121 2.83 -4.35 5.38
C ILE A 121 4.10 -4.17 6.21
N ALA A 122 4.62 -5.28 6.72
CA ALA A 122 5.93 -5.30 7.39
C ALA A 122 7.03 -5.42 6.35
N ALA A 123 8.11 -4.66 6.52
CA ALA A 123 9.26 -4.71 5.63
C ALA A 123 10.23 -5.81 6.08
N ASP A 124 10.53 -6.75 5.19
CA ASP A 124 11.54 -7.78 5.42
C ASP A 124 12.89 -7.36 4.82
N LYS A 125 12.85 -6.66 3.68
CA LYS A 125 14.03 -6.16 3.00
C LYS A 125 13.71 -4.87 2.27
N VAL A 126 14.61 -3.90 2.35
CA VAL A 126 14.50 -2.62 1.63
C VAL A 126 15.67 -2.49 0.68
N ASN A 127 15.37 -2.19 -0.59
CA ASN A 127 16.37 -1.87 -1.59
C ASN A 127 16.19 -0.42 -2.03
N LEU A 128 17.29 0.32 -2.05
CA LEU A 128 17.31 1.74 -2.43
C LEU A 128 18.26 1.93 -3.61
N PRO A 129 18.09 3.04 -4.40
CA PRO A 129 19.01 3.33 -5.49
C PRO A 129 20.42 3.61 -4.96
N GLY A 130 21.38 3.29 -5.74
CA GLY A 130 22.76 3.53 -5.39
C GLY A 130 23.62 2.35 -5.50
#